data_bbf72ef384903f22b24cf7f170daf7df
#
_entry.id   bbf72ef384903f22b24cf7f170daf7df
#
_cell.length_a   1.000
_cell.length_b   1.000
_cell.length_c   1.000
_cell.angle_alpha   90.00
_cell.angle_beta   90.00
_cell.angle_gamma   90.00
#
_symmetry.space_group_name_H-M   'P 1'
#
loop_
_entity.id
_entity.type
_entity.pdbx_description
1 polymer ?
#
loop_
_entity_poly.entity_id
_entity_poly.type
_entity_poly.pdbx_seq_one_letter_code
_entity_poly.pdbx_strand_id
1 'polypeptide(L)'
;MKRTIYAAACLMMVLLIGFTACGDDDNNFSAEQIAYFEKNRDYIREKKALKGEDGELLYKQVVLGGDTALYRVLSKEGTETEKPTRQTKITTLLKGDLINGNNFQKEMSMDFTPAEVIPGLGAIWLENTVGERVEAIIPAYLAYGYYGNVPVPAGSTLIFTYTVEKFN
;
A
#
# COMPACT_ATOMS: atom_id res chain seq x y z
N MET A 1 50.73 16.29 68.40
CA MET A 1 49.28 16.52 68.16
C MET A 1 49.00 16.10 66.73
N LYS A 2 48.50 14.89 66.54
CA LYS A 2 48.18 14.33 65.19
C LYS A 2 46.65 14.24 65.07
N ARG A 3 46.03 15.00 64.14
CA ARG A 3 44.60 14.91 63.83
C ARG A 3 44.44 13.95 62.65
N THR A 4 43.84 12.82 62.92
CA THR A 4 43.43 11.82 61.93
C THR A 4 42.08 12.26 61.34
N ILE A 5 42.05 12.46 60.04
CA ILE A 5 40.84 12.75 59.29
C ILE A 5 40.35 11.42 58.70
N TYR A 6 39.18 10.97 59.17
CA TYR A 6 38.50 9.81 58.60
C TYR A 6 37.71 10.27 57.37
N ALA A 7 38.13 9.84 56.22
CA ALA A 7 37.36 10.00 55.01
C ALA A 7 36.25 8.94 54.97
N ALA A 8 35.02 9.34 55.13
CA ALA A 8 33.85 8.48 54.92
C ALA A 8 33.63 8.30 53.42
N ALA A 9 33.89 7.09 52.90
CA ALA A 9 33.53 6.72 51.56
C ALA A 9 32.01 6.39 51.54
N CYS A 10 31.19 7.32 51.04
CA CYS A 10 29.81 7.04 50.68
C CYS A 10 29.77 6.21 49.39
N LEU A 11 29.52 4.93 49.56
CA LEU A 11 29.24 4.00 48.47
C LEU A 11 27.80 4.28 47.98
N MET A 12 27.66 5.11 46.94
CA MET A 12 26.39 5.30 46.25
C MET A 12 26.11 4.06 45.38
N MET A 13 25.30 3.16 45.93
CA MET A 13 24.71 2.04 45.20
C MET A 13 23.60 2.57 44.29
N VAL A 14 23.96 2.84 43.03
CA VAL A 14 22.93 3.20 42.02
C VAL A 14 22.17 1.92 41.70
N LEU A 15 20.95 1.82 42.26
CA LEU A 15 19.95 0.85 41.81
C LEU A 15 19.52 1.25 40.40
N LEU A 16 20.06 0.56 39.42
CA LEU A 16 19.47 0.53 38.07
C LEU A 16 18.12 -0.21 38.15
N ILE A 17 17.07 0.53 38.48
CA ILE A 17 15.71 0.06 38.23
C ILE A 17 15.56 0.06 36.74
N GLY A 18 15.73 -1.12 36.12
CA GLY A 18 15.33 -1.34 34.75
C GLY A 18 13.82 -1.11 34.66
N PHE A 19 13.42 0.04 34.13
CA PHE A 19 12.08 0.22 33.60
C PHE A 19 12.01 -0.67 32.36
N THR A 20 11.57 -1.92 32.55
CA THR A 20 10.94 -2.64 31.45
C THR A 20 9.62 -1.89 31.19
N ALA A 21 9.65 -0.94 30.28
CA ALA A 21 8.45 -0.45 29.67
C ALA A 21 7.85 -1.64 28.89
N CYS A 22 6.98 -2.41 29.54
CA CYS A 22 5.94 -3.14 28.84
C CYS A 22 5.05 -2.07 28.21
N GLY A 23 5.37 -1.66 27.00
CA GLY A 23 4.38 -1.10 26.12
C GLY A 23 3.45 -2.25 25.76
N ASP A 24 2.28 -2.29 26.38
CA ASP A 24 1.13 -3.01 25.82
C ASP A 24 0.77 -2.31 24.51
N ASP A 25 1.53 -2.61 23.45
CA ASP A 25 1.08 -2.39 22.10
C ASP A 25 0.04 -3.48 21.84
N ASP A 26 -1.23 -3.11 21.94
CA ASP A 26 -2.41 -3.91 21.54
C ASP A 26 -2.39 -4.30 20.05
N ASN A 27 -1.29 -4.14 19.36
CA ASN A 27 -1.04 -4.66 18.02
C ASN A 27 -0.65 -6.13 18.12
N ASN A 28 -1.66 -6.97 18.06
CA ASN A 28 -1.58 -8.43 18.13
C ASN A 28 -0.92 -9.05 16.87
N PHE A 29 0.00 -8.33 16.23
CA PHE A 29 0.74 -8.78 15.04
C PHE A 29 2.10 -9.36 15.43
N SER A 30 2.45 -10.50 14.84
CA SER A 30 3.78 -11.08 14.99
C SER A 30 4.86 -10.19 14.35
N ALA A 31 6.12 -10.35 14.77
CA ALA A 31 7.25 -9.63 14.17
C ALA A 31 7.36 -9.88 12.64
N GLU A 32 7.00 -11.09 12.19
CA GLU A 32 6.98 -11.45 10.78
C GLU A 32 5.88 -10.69 10.02
N GLN A 33 4.69 -10.56 10.61
CA GLN A 33 3.60 -9.76 10.03
C GLN A 33 3.98 -8.28 9.94
N ILE A 34 4.60 -7.72 10.97
CA ILE A 34 5.06 -6.32 10.97
C ILE A 34 6.10 -6.11 9.85
N ALA A 35 7.09 -7.00 9.73
CA ALA A 35 8.09 -6.93 8.66
C ALA A 35 7.45 -7.02 7.25
N TYR A 36 6.42 -7.85 7.10
CA TYR A 36 5.66 -7.94 5.86
C TYR A 36 4.93 -6.63 5.55
N PHE A 37 4.28 -6.02 6.53
CA PHE A 37 3.59 -4.74 6.36
C PHE A 37 4.57 -3.62 5.97
N GLU A 38 5.73 -3.57 6.62
CA GLU A 38 6.78 -2.60 6.30
C GLU A 38 7.26 -2.75 4.86
N LYS A 39 7.56 -3.98 4.43
CA LYS A 39 7.97 -4.25 3.05
C LYS A 39 6.93 -3.78 2.02
N ASN A 40 5.65 -3.96 2.32
CA ASN A 40 4.56 -3.51 1.45
C ASN A 40 4.44 -1.97 1.40
N ARG A 41 4.64 -1.29 2.55
CA ARG A 41 4.66 0.18 2.60
C ARG A 41 5.88 0.77 1.88
N ASP A 42 7.04 0.14 2.03
CA ASP A 42 8.27 0.56 1.35
C ASP A 42 8.13 0.46 -0.15
N TYR A 43 7.53 -0.61 -0.64
CA TYR A 43 7.24 -0.76 -2.07
C TYR A 43 6.42 0.42 -2.63
N ILE A 44 5.34 0.82 -1.94
CA ILE A 44 4.55 2.00 -2.34
C ILE A 44 5.41 3.26 -2.31
N ARG A 45 6.22 3.46 -1.25
CA ARG A 45 7.07 4.65 -1.12
C ARG A 45 8.09 4.76 -2.25
N GLU A 46 8.72 3.64 -2.61
CA GLU A 46 9.66 3.59 -3.74
C GLU A 46 8.95 3.92 -5.06
N LYS A 47 7.82 3.28 -5.34
CA LYS A 47 7.06 3.53 -6.57
C LYS A 47 6.54 4.96 -6.67
N LYS A 48 6.13 5.55 -5.55
CA LYS A 48 5.67 6.95 -5.48
C LYS A 48 6.76 7.96 -5.85
N ALA A 49 8.03 7.65 -5.58
CA ALA A 49 9.18 8.50 -5.87
C ALA A 49 9.83 8.20 -7.23
N LEU A 50 9.40 7.14 -7.90
CA LEU A 50 10.04 6.70 -9.15
C LEU A 50 9.76 7.70 -10.28
N LYS A 51 10.82 8.08 -10.98
CA LYS A 51 10.78 9.02 -12.11
C LYS A 51 11.04 8.30 -13.43
N GLY A 52 10.42 8.79 -14.48
CA GLY A 52 10.70 8.41 -15.85
C GLY A 52 11.99 9.04 -16.40
N GLU A 53 12.32 8.74 -17.64
CA GLU A 53 13.48 9.30 -18.35
C GLU A 53 13.35 10.82 -18.56
N ASP A 54 12.14 11.35 -18.58
CA ASP A 54 11.79 12.77 -18.65
C ASP A 54 11.96 13.53 -17.33
N GLY A 55 12.26 12.82 -16.22
CA GLY A 55 12.39 13.36 -14.87
C GLY A 55 11.07 13.57 -14.12
N GLU A 56 9.94 13.33 -14.77
CA GLU A 56 8.61 13.38 -14.16
C GLU A 56 8.30 12.11 -13.38
N LEU A 57 7.29 12.15 -12.49
CA LEU A 57 6.87 10.97 -11.76
C LEU A 57 6.30 9.91 -12.72
N LEU A 58 6.83 8.69 -12.63
CA LEU A 58 6.39 7.59 -13.47
C LEU A 58 4.94 7.18 -13.21
N TYR A 59 4.48 7.34 -11.98
CA TYR A 59 3.11 7.01 -11.57
C TYR A 59 2.32 8.27 -11.23
N LYS A 60 1.12 8.35 -11.77
CA LYS A 60 0.09 9.28 -11.31
C LYS A 60 -0.41 8.84 -9.95
N GLN A 61 -0.88 9.80 -9.15
CA GLN A 61 -1.27 9.59 -7.76
C GLN A 61 -2.76 9.92 -7.60
N VAL A 62 -3.49 9.01 -6.96
CA VAL A 62 -4.87 9.23 -6.53
C VAL A 62 -4.90 9.18 -5.01
N VAL A 63 -5.24 10.31 -4.37
CA VAL A 63 -5.29 10.43 -2.91
C VAL A 63 -6.72 10.18 -2.44
N LEU A 64 -6.89 9.25 -1.51
CA LEU A 64 -8.17 8.89 -0.92
C LEU A 64 -8.01 8.63 0.58
N GLY A 65 -8.70 9.41 1.42
CA GLY A 65 -8.68 9.23 2.87
C GLY A 65 -7.30 9.38 3.54
N GLY A 66 -6.37 10.13 2.90
CA GLY A 66 -5.00 10.31 3.39
C GLY A 66 -3.98 9.30 2.82
N ASP A 67 -4.44 8.20 2.24
CA ASP A 67 -3.61 7.24 1.52
C ASP A 67 -3.54 7.53 0.02
N THR A 68 -2.52 6.99 -0.63
CA THR A 68 -2.25 7.25 -2.06
C THR A 68 -2.19 5.95 -2.83
N ALA A 69 -3.10 5.77 -3.78
CA ALA A 69 -2.98 4.74 -4.82
C ALA A 69 -2.21 5.32 -6.02
N LEU A 70 -1.47 4.46 -6.72
CA LEU A 70 -0.62 4.83 -7.84
C LEU A 70 -1.09 4.13 -9.11
N TYR A 71 -0.98 4.80 -10.25
CA TYR A 71 -1.23 4.15 -11.53
C TYR A 71 -0.39 4.76 -12.64
N ARG A 72 -0.15 3.98 -13.68
CA ARG A 72 0.39 4.45 -14.96
C ARG A 72 -0.32 3.77 -16.12
N VAL A 73 -0.49 4.49 -17.20
CA VAL A 73 -0.98 3.95 -18.45
C VAL A 73 0.22 3.34 -19.20
N LEU A 74 0.13 2.05 -19.47
CA LEU A 74 1.17 1.28 -20.18
C LEU A 74 1.04 1.45 -21.68
N SER A 75 -0.20 1.45 -22.18
CA SER A 75 -0.56 1.71 -23.58
C SER A 75 -1.99 2.20 -23.66
N LYS A 76 -2.35 2.81 -24.78
CA LYS A 76 -3.71 3.22 -25.09
C LYS A 76 -4.04 2.90 -26.54
N GLU A 77 -5.14 2.19 -26.74
CA GLU A 77 -5.74 1.94 -28.03
C GLU A 77 -7.03 2.78 -28.16
N GLY A 78 -7.27 3.32 -29.35
CA GLY A 78 -8.42 4.20 -29.60
C GLY A 78 -8.18 5.65 -29.18
N THR A 79 -9.22 6.46 -29.34
CA THR A 79 -9.19 7.93 -29.12
C THR A 79 -10.21 8.40 -28.09
N GLU A 80 -10.84 7.46 -27.38
CA GLU A 80 -11.87 7.75 -26.37
C GLU A 80 -11.26 8.57 -25.23
N THR A 81 -12.00 9.61 -24.82
CA THR A 81 -11.61 10.52 -23.75
C THR A 81 -12.64 10.58 -22.63
N GLU A 82 -13.78 9.94 -22.82
CA GLU A 82 -14.84 9.89 -21.80
C GLU A 82 -14.36 9.08 -20.59
N LYS A 83 -14.61 9.61 -19.41
CA LYS A 83 -14.33 8.95 -18.14
C LYS A 83 -15.61 8.38 -17.54
N PRO A 84 -15.53 7.26 -16.81
CA PRO A 84 -16.70 6.67 -16.18
C PRO A 84 -17.12 7.47 -14.94
N THR A 85 -18.35 7.25 -14.53
CA THR A 85 -18.87 7.66 -13.22
C THR A 85 -18.73 6.50 -12.22
N ARG A 86 -19.05 6.76 -10.94
CA ARG A 86 -19.04 5.70 -9.91
C ARG A 86 -20.01 4.55 -10.18
N GLN A 87 -21.06 4.79 -11.00
CA GLN A 87 -22.11 3.83 -11.36
C GLN A 87 -21.94 3.27 -12.77
N THR A 88 -21.00 3.77 -13.55
CA THR A 88 -20.72 3.24 -14.89
C THR A 88 -20.20 1.81 -14.76
N LYS A 89 -20.86 0.87 -15.41
CA LYS A 89 -20.39 -0.51 -15.47
C LYS A 89 -19.25 -0.60 -16.47
N ILE A 90 -18.11 -1.06 -16.00
CA ILE A 90 -16.84 -1.14 -16.75
C ILE A 90 -16.51 -2.61 -16.97
N THR A 91 -16.29 -2.99 -18.22
CA THR A 91 -15.67 -4.28 -18.55
C THR A 91 -14.17 -4.09 -18.62
N THR A 92 -13.42 -4.88 -17.83
CA THR A 92 -11.95 -4.89 -17.82
C THR A 92 -11.43 -6.31 -18.00
N LEU A 93 -10.35 -6.47 -18.76
CA LEU A 93 -9.50 -7.66 -18.70
C LEU A 93 -8.46 -7.41 -17.61
N LEU A 94 -8.57 -8.08 -16.46
CA LEU A 94 -7.83 -7.76 -15.24
C LEU A 94 -7.12 -8.96 -14.65
N LYS A 95 -5.87 -8.75 -14.19
CA LYS A 95 -5.13 -9.66 -13.30
C LYS A 95 -4.63 -8.93 -12.06
N GLY A 96 -4.37 -9.68 -10.97
CA GLY A 96 -3.85 -9.14 -9.73
C GLY A 96 -2.67 -9.94 -9.20
N ASP A 97 -1.60 -9.23 -8.85
CA ASP A 97 -0.35 -9.79 -8.32
C ASP A 97 0.03 -9.12 -6.99
N LEU A 98 0.70 -9.87 -6.10
CA LEU A 98 1.35 -9.34 -4.91
C LEU A 98 2.74 -8.80 -5.25
N ILE A 99 3.33 -8.00 -4.36
CA ILE A 99 4.67 -7.40 -4.58
C ILE A 99 5.81 -8.43 -4.74
N ASN A 100 5.60 -9.68 -4.35
CA ASN A 100 6.54 -10.79 -4.53
C ASN A 100 6.34 -11.54 -5.85
N GLY A 101 5.40 -11.09 -6.70
CA GLY A 101 5.06 -11.69 -7.99
C GLY A 101 4.05 -12.84 -7.91
N ASN A 102 3.58 -13.22 -6.71
CA ASN A 102 2.53 -14.23 -6.59
C ASN A 102 1.21 -13.67 -7.14
N ASN A 103 0.61 -14.43 -8.05
CA ASN A 103 -0.68 -14.08 -8.64
C ASN A 103 -1.82 -14.50 -7.69
N PHE A 104 -2.65 -13.54 -7.26
CA PHE A 104 -3.85 -13.81 -6.45
C PHE A 104 -5.13 -13.77 -7.29
N GLN A 105 -5.11 -13.09 -8.44
CA GLN A 105 -6.21 -13.01 -9.38
C GLN A 105 -5.70 -13.28 -10.79
N LYS A 106 -6.08 -14.42 -11.36
CA LYS A 106 -5.76 -14.74 -12.76
C LYS A 106 -6.41 -13.75 -13.72
N GLU A 107 -5.76 -13.52 -14.85
CA GLU A 107 -6.31 -12.63 -15.86
C GLU A 107 -7.65 -13.16 -16.35
N MET A 108 -8.67 -12.32 -16.22
CA MET A 108 -10.03 -12.62 -16.70
C MET A 108 -10.81 -11.34 -16.98
N SER A 109 -11.79 -11.42 -17.85
CA SER A 109 -12.72 -10.33 -18.08
C SER A 109 -13.71 -10.22 -16.91
N MET A 110 -13.89 -9.00 -16.39
CA MET A 110 -14.72 -8.70 -15.24
C MET A 110 -15.57 -7.45 -15.51
N ASP A 111 -16.81 -7.50 -15.05
CA ASP A 111 -17.81 -6.43 -15.17
C ASP A 111 -18.16 -5.89 -13.79
N PHE A 112 -17.64 -4.71 -13.43
CA PHE A 112 -17.95 -4.03 -12.17
C PHE A 112 -18.09 -2.54 -12.36
N THR A 113 -18.74 -1.88 -11.41
CA THR A 113 -18.70 -0.42 -11.28
C THR A 113 -17.53 -0.01 -10.36
N PRO A 114 -17.03 1.24 -10.46
CA PRO A 114 -16.03 1.76 -9.51
C PRO A 114 -16.47 1.69 -8.04
N ALA A 115 -17.79 1.64 -7.77
CA ALA A 115 -18.32 1.53 -6.41
C ALA A 115 -18.30 0.11 -5.84
N GLU A 116 -18.17 -0.92 -6.67
CA GLU A 116 -18.22 -2.34 -6.29
C GLU A 116 -16.84 -2.96 -6.04
N VAL A 117 -15.77 -2.28 -6.42
CA VAL A 117 -14.40 -2.76 -6.25
C VAL A 117 -13.73 -2.11 -5.03
N ILE A 118 -12.54 -2.59 -4.65
CA ILE A 118 -11.76 -1.99 -3.56
C ILE A 118 -11.55 -0.49 -3.80
N PRO A 119 -11.56 0.34 -2.73
CA PRO A 119 -11.59 1.81 -2.87
C PRO A 119 -10.51 2.39 -3.78
N GLY A 120 -9.27 1.89 -3.66
CA GLY A 120 -8.14 2.36 -4.46
C GLY A 120 -8.30 2.07 -5.95
N LEU A 121 -8.79 0.89 -6.31
CA LEU A 121 -9.03 0.52 -7.71
C LEU A 121 -10.19 1.34 -8.30
N GLY A 122 -11.28 1.46 -7.57
CA GLY A 122 -12.42 2.26 -8.00
C GLY A 122 -12.07 3.74 -8.23
N ALA A 123 -11.24 4.32 -7.36
CA ALA A 123 -10.76 5.69 -7.53
C ALA A 123 -9.88 5.86 -8.77
N ILE A 124 -9.01 4.89 -9.08
CA ILE A 124 -8.19 4.90 -10.29
C ILE A 124 -9.05 4.73 -11.55
N TRP A 125 -10.06 3.85 -11.52
CA TRP A 125 -10.95 3.64 -12.66
C TRP A 125 -11.67 4.90 -13.12
N LEU A 126 -12.01 5.81 -12.18
CA LEU A 126 -12.60 7.12 -12.51
C LEU A 126 -11.67 8.03 -13.32
N GLU A 127 -10.37 7.72 -13.36
CA GLU A 127 -9.37 8.47 -14.11
C GLU A 127 -9.06 7.88 -15.50
N ASN A 128 -9.54 6.65 -15.77
CA ASN A 128 -9.21 5.92 -16.99
C ASN A 128 -10.29 6.06 -18.07
N THR A 129 -9.88 5.78 -19.30
CA THR A 129 -10.75 5.79 -20.49
C THR A 129 -10.67 4.43 -21.18
N VAL A 130 -11.66 4.15 -22.03
CA VAL A 130 -11.66 2.92 -22.84
C VAL A 130 -10.40 2.83 -23.69
N GLY A 131 -9.86 1.61 -23.84
CA GLY A 131 -8.64 1.30 -24.58
C GLY A 131 -7.35 1.45 -23.78
N GLU A 132 -7.38 2.01 -22.56
CA GLU A 132 -6.19 2.10 -21.72
C GLU A 132 -5.83 0.75 -21.10
N ARG A 133 -4.55 0.36 -21.24
CA ARG A 133 -3.90 -0.69 -20.45
C ARG A 133 -3.16 -0.04 -19.31
N VAL A 134 -3.48 -0.42 -18.09
CA VAL A 134 -3.05 0.29 -16.86
C VAL A 134 -2.38 -0.67 -15.91
N GLU A 135 -1.32 -0.20 -15.26
CA GLU A 135 -0.78 -0.80 -14.03
C GLU A 135 -1.17 0.08 -12.84
N ALA A 136 -1.86 -0.51 -11.88
CA ALA A 136 -2.30 0.16 -10.65
C ALA A 136 -1.67 -0.50 -9.43
N ILE A 137 -1.15 0.31 -8.49
CA ILE A 137 -0.53 -0.15 -7.25
C ILE A 137 -1.33 0.43 -6.08
N ILE A 138 -1.95 -0.44 -5.30
CA ILE A 138 -2.93 -0.08 -4.30
C ILE A 138 -2.45 -0.51 -2.92
N PRO A 139 -2.22 0.44 -1.98
CA PRO A 139 -1.82 0.12 -0.62
C PRO A 139 -2.91 -0.63 0.13
N ALA A 140 -2.53 -1.38 1.16
CA ALA A 140 -3.44 -2.21 1.94
C ALA A 140 -4.68 -1.45 2.43
N TYR A 141 -4.55 -0.22 2.93
CA TYR A 141 -5.67 0.59 3.43
C TYR A 141 -6.72 0.95 2.37
N LEU A 142 -6.32 1.01 1.11
CA LEU A 142 -7.24 1.24 -0.02
C LEU A 142 -7.66 -0.07 -0.70
N ALA A 143 -7.31 -1.23 -0.10
CA ALA A 143 -7.61 -2.57 -0.56
C ALA A 143 -8.31 -3.39 0.54
N TYR A 144 -7.68 -4.46 1.04
CA TYR A 144 -8.26 -5.38 2.03
C TYR A 144 -7.76 -5.14 3.47
N GLY A 145 -7.00 -4.06 3.70
CA GLY A 145 -6.53 -3.66 5.02
C GLY A 145 -5.59 -4.67 5.68
N TYR A 146 -5.55 -4.60 7.02
CA TYR A 146 -4.74 -5.50 7.84
C TYR A 146 -5.46 -6.80 8.23
N TYR A 147 -6.64 -7.06 7.69
CA TYR A 147 -7.35 -8.34 7.85
C TYR A 147 -7.09 -9.28 6.67
N GLY A 148 -6.77 -8.72 5.50
CA GLY A 148 -6.60 -9.47 4.27
C GLY A 148 -7.92 -9.99 3.70
N ASN A 149 -7.84 -10.77 2.63
CA ASN A 149 -8.96 -11.50 2.03
C ASN A 149 -8.38 -12.67 1.22
N VAL A 150 -8.63 -13.90 1.66
CA VAL A 150 -8.06 -15.09 0.99
C VAL A 150 -8.28 -15.03 -0.53
N PRO A 151 -7.20 -15.18 -1.35
CA PRO A 151 -5.83 -15.58 -1.02
C PRO A 151 -4.86 -14.41 -0.71
N VAL A 152 -5.34 -13.18 -0.49
CA VAL A 152 -4.53 -11.99 -0.22
C VAL A 152 -4.17 -11.91 1.26
N PRO A 153 -2.88 -11.96 1.65
CA PRO A 153 -2.47 -11.78 3.04
C PRO A 153 -2.80 -10.38 3.58
N ALA A 154 -2.97 -10.29 4.90
CA ALA A 154 -3.14 -9.03 5.61
C ALA A 154 -2.00 -8.05 5.31
N GLY A 155 -2.30 -6.75 5.16
CA GLY A 155 -1.32 -5.71 4.91
C GLY A 155 -0.69 -5.69 3.51
N SER A 156 -1.23 -6.48 2.56
CA SER A 156 -0.70 -6.56 1.20
C SER A 156 -0.96 -5.30 0.39
N THR A 157 0.06 -4.82 -0.28
CA THR A 157 -0.05 -3.93 -1.44
C THR A 157 -0.38 -4.75 -2.67
N LEU A 158 -1.38 -4.34 -3.43
CA LEU A 158 -1.87 -5.03 -4.60
C LEU A 158 -1.39 -4.35 -5.88
N ILE A 159 -1.00 -5.16 -6.86
CA ILE A 159 -0.63 -4.70 -8.19
C ILE A 159 -1.65 -5.27 -9.17
N PHE A 160 -2.45 -4.40 -9.77
CA PHE A 160 -3.36 -4.78 -10.84
C PHE A 160 -2.79 -4.35 -12.18
N THR A 161 -2.88 -5.25 -13.15
CA THR A 161 -2.69 -4.90 -14.56
C THR A 161 -4.00 -5.19 -15.27
N TYR A 162 -4.58 -4.19 -15.93
CA TYR A 162 -5.86 -4.34 -16.61
C TYR A 162 -5.94 -3.51 -17.88
N THR A 163 -6.85 -3.92 -18.76
CA THR A 163 -7.26 -3.14 -19.94
C THR A 163 -8.71 -2.75 -19.75
N VAL A 164 -9.05 -1.48 -19.96
CA VAL A 164 -10.43 -0.99 -19.98
C VAL A 164 -11.02 -1.29 -21.35
N GLU A 165 -11.90 -2.29 -21.43
CA GLU A 165 -12.44 -2.75 -22.71
C GLU A 165 -13.63 -1.93 -23.18
N LYS A 166 -14.56 -1.61 -22.28
CA LYS A 166 -15.76 -0.80 -22.59
C LYS A 166 -16.46 -0.29 -21.34
N PHE A 167 -17.28 0.73 -21.53
CA PHE A 167 -18.31 1.18 -20.60
C PHE A 167 -19.69 0.70 -21.06
N ASN A 168 -20.55 0.24 -20.09
CA ASN A 168 -21.87 -0.31 -20.36
C ASN A 168 -22.95 0.48 -19.63
#